data_186f7f1f17637c9320ab6738315ef9c6
#
_entry.id   186f7f1f17637c9320ab6738315ef9c6
#
_cell.length_a   1.000
_cell.length_b   1.000
_cell.length_c   1.000
_cell.angle_alpha   90.00
_cell.angle_beta   90.00
_cell.angle_gamma   90.00
#
_symmetry.space_group_name_H-M   'P 1'
#
loop_
_entity.id
_entity.type
_entity.pdbx_description
1 polymer ?
#
loop_
_entity_poly.entity_id
_entity_poly.type
_entity_poly.pdbx_seq_one_letter_code
_entity_poly.pdbx_strand_id
1 'polypeptide(L)'
;MFQDRPLISVVMSVFNESITELESSVQSILDQTYDNIEFIVVVDNPKNDVLKDYLQRVSTQDARLIIIKNEINLGLIKSLNKALNLSKGQFIARMDADDISLPNRLEIQLDFLRMNNKDLVGSPVILINEDGIEVSEMYPPKRNIKDAAKYKTVCFHPTWLARREVFDALNGYRFAKHVEDYDFVLRALSYGFNLSNTEELLLKYRIRSTSVSNTKFLSQIRNSFELQRKYSKGKILCEIDIADHSDKNSAETSRLFHAFTAAVKEKRMFKSIKYGSLCISIEPMLLKYFLRQFYAKIKFS
;
A
#
# COMPACT_ATOMS: atom_id res chain seq x y z
N MET A 1 6.38 -11.61 -26.43
CA MET A 1 7.27 -11.73 -25.24
C MET A 1 8.51 -10.87 -25.50
N PHE A 2 8.84 -9.99 -24.56
CA PHE A 2 10.08 -9.23 -24.63
C PHE A 2 11.26 -10.17 -24.35
N GLN A 3 12.32 -10.11 -25.18
CA GLN A 3 13.47 -11.00 -25.05
C GLN A 3 14.39 -10.67 -23.87
N ASP A 4 14.39 -9.40 -23.41
CA ASP A 4 15.18 -8.96 -22.27
C ASP A 4 14.38 -9.15 -20.95
N ARG A 5 15.06 -9.64 -19.94
CA ARG A 5 14.51 -9.81 -18.56
C ARG A 5 15.22 -8.82 -17.63
N PRO A 6 14.76 -7.54 -17.57
CA PRO A 6 15.39 -6.52 -16.73
C PRO A 6 15.32 -6.89 -15.26
N LEU A 7 16.30 -6.46 -14.47
CA LEU A 7 16.31 -6.68 -13.02
C LEU A 7 15.16 -5.94 -12.34
N ILE A 8 14.39 -6.64 -11.52
CA ILE A 8 13.37 -6.08 -10.64
C ILE A 8 13.89 -6.10 -9.20
N SER A 9 13.93 -4.95 -8.54
CA SER A 9 14.18 -4.88 -7.10
C SER A 9 12.85 -4.97 -6.36
N VAL A 10 12.64 -6.03 -5.58
CA VAL A 10 11.51 -6.12 -4.65
C VAL A 10 11.93 -5.48 -3.34
N VAL A 11 11.15 -4.53 -2.82
CA VAL A 11 11.45 -3.81 -1.58
C VAL A 11 10.38 -4.10 -0.52
N MET A 12 10.83 -4.50 0.68
CA MET A 12 10.00 -4.86 1.81
C MET A 12 10.58 -4.28 3.11
N SER A 13 9.71 -3.86 4.02
CA SER A 13 10.07 -3.54 5.40
C SER A 13 9.38 -4.51 6.34
N VAL A 14 10.11 -5.03 7.32
CA VAL A 14 9.64 -6.00 8.31
C VAL A 14 9.77 -5.39 9.70
N PHE A 15 8.73 -5.53 10.55
CA PHE A 15 8.74 -4.99 11.91
C PHE A 15 8.32 -6.00 12.97
N ASN A 16 7.03 -6.35 13.04
CA ASN A 16 6.44 -7.22 14.07
C ASN A 16 5.46 -8.25 13.51
N GLU A 17 5.63 -8.65 12.27
CA GLU A 17 4.85 -9.72 11.66
C GLU A 17 5.10 -11.04 12.42
N SER A 18 4.13 -11.95 12.39
CA SER A 18 4.36 -13.31 12.87
C SER A 18 5.34 -14.03 11.94
N ILE A 19 6.05 -15.02 12.48
CA ILE A 19 7.01 -15.78 11.68
C ILE A 19 6.32 -16.46 10.48
N THR A 20 5.13 -17.00 10.66
CA THR A 20 4.37 -17.69 9.60
C THR A 20 3.93 -16.75 8.49
N GLU A 21 3.60 -15.52 8.82
CA GLU A 21 3.25 -14.49 7.82
C GLU A 21 4.48 -14.08 7.02
N LEU A 22 5.60 -13.80 7.72
CA LEU A 22 6.86 -13.45 7.05
C LEU A 22 7.36 -14.60 6.17
N GLU A 23 7.30 -15.85 6.63
CA GLU A 23 7.66 -17.04 5.84
C GLU A 23 6.85 -17.11 4.54
N SER A 24 5.52 -16.99 4.65
CA SER A 24 4.63 -17.01 3.49
C SER A 24 4.91 -15.85 2.52
N SER A 25 5.14 -14.66 3.04
CA SER A 25 5.43 -13.47 2.25
C SER A 25 6.77 -13.58 1.51
N VAL A 26 7.83 -13.92 2.22
CA VAL A 26 9.19 -14.07 1.65
C VAL A 26 9.20 -15.18 0.59
N GLN A 27 8.64 -16.34 0.90
CA GLN A 27 8.60 -17.46 -0.04
C GLN A 27 7.83 -17.10 -1.31
N SER A 28 6.71 -16.36 -1.18
CA SER A 28 5.90 -15.93 -2.32
C SER A 28 6.63 -15.02 -3.32
N ILE A 29 7.67 -14.32 -2.87
CA ILE A 29 8.54 -13.51 -3.74
C ILE A 29 9.65 -14.36 -4.34
N LEU A 30 10.25 -15.27 -3.57
CA LEU A 30 11.32 -16.13 -4.08
C LEU A 30 10.79 -17.17 -5.10
N ASP A 31 9.51 -17.55 -5.02
CA ASP A 31 8.83 -18.48 -5.93
C ASP A 31 8.18 -17.78 -7.16
N GLN A 32 8.48 -16.50 -7.42
CA GLN A 32 7.95 -15.84 -8.60
C GLN A 32 8.45 -16.50 -9.90
N THR A 33 7.57 -16.61 -10.91
CA THR A 33 7.95 -17.10 -12.26
C THR A 33 8.98 -16.18 -12.94
N TYR A 34 9.00 -14.92 -12.55
CA TYR A 34 10.03 -13.97 -12.92
C TYR A 34 11.21 -14.05 -11.95
N ASP A 35 12.32 -14.63 -12.37
CA ASP A 35 13.47 -15.00 -11.54
C ASP A 35 14.59 -13.93 -11.47
N ASN A 36 14.67 -13.00 -12.44
CA ASN A 36 15.69 -11.93 -12.41
C ASN A 36 15.30 -10.82 -11.44
N ILE A 37 15.36 -11.13 -10.16
CA ILE A 37 15.04 -10.24 -9.06
C ILE A 37 16.20 -10.08 -8.09
N GLU A 38 16.27 -8.96 -7.40
CA GLU A 38 16.88 -8.81 -6.09
C GLU A 38 15.76 -8.49 -5.08
N PHE A 39 15.81 -9.11 -3.91
CA PHE A 39 14.79 -8.93 -2.89
C PHE A 39 15.40 -8.30 -1.65
N ILE A 40 15.15 -7.00 -1.43
CA ILE A 40 15.74 -6.20 -0.37
C ILE A 40 14.74 -6.08 0.78
N VAL A 41 15.06 -6.72 1.89
CA VAL A 41 14.24 -6.73 3.11
C VAL A 41 14.93 -5.91 4.20
N VAL A 42 14.27 -4.84 4.65
CA VAL A 42 14.76 -4.01 5.76
C VAL A 42 14.06 -4.43 7.06
N VAL A 43 14.83 -4.95 8.00
CA VAL A 43 14.34 -5.31 9.34
C VAL A 43 14.37 -4.07 10.22
N ASP A 44 13.19 -3.51 10.51
CA ASP A 44 13.02 -2.25 11.26
C ASP A 44 12.80 -2.47 12.76
N ASN A 45 12.87 -3.71 13.23
CA ASN A 45 12.85 -4.05 14.64
C ASN A 45 14.16 -4.72 15.08
N PRO A 46 15.09 -3.97 15.69
CA PRO A 46 16.36 -4.52 16.11
C PRO A 46 16.26 -5.57 17.23
N LYS A 47 15.10 -5.66 17.92
CA LYS A 47 14.89 -6.58 19.04
C LYS A 47 14.20 -7.89 18.62
N ASN A 48 13.75 -8.01 17.38
CA ASN A 48 13.07 -9.20 16.91
C ASN A 48 14.06 -10.20 16.31
N ASP A 49 14.72 -10.97 17.18
CA ASP A 49 15.73 -11.95 16.76
C ASP A 49 15.13 -13.07 15.93
N VAL A 50 13.89 -13.49 16.22
CA VAL A 50 13.22 -14.57 15.48
C VAL A 50 13.12 -14.28 13.99
N LEU A 51 12.66 -13.07 13.64
CA LEU A 51 12.53 -12.66 12.23
C LEU A 51 13.92 -12.47 11.57
N LYS A 52 14.90 -11.96 12.33
CA LYS A 52 16.28 -11.78 11.84
C LYS A 52 16.94 -13.14 11.53
N ASP A 53 16.79 -14.11 12.41
CA ASP A 53 17.39 -15.44 12.27
C ASP A 53 16.75 -16.21 11.09
N TYR A 54 15.43 -16.11 10.94
CA TYR A 54 14.74 -16.66 9.79
C TYR A 54 15.28 -16.09 8.47
N LEU A 55 15.27 -14.76 8.34
CA LEU A 55 15.75 -14.09 7.14
C LEU A 55 17.21 -14.41 6.86
N GLN A 56 18.07 -14.44 7.88
CA GLN A 56 19.48 -14.78 7.73
C GLN A 56 19.66 -16.22 7.20
N ARG A 57 18.87 -17.17 7.69
CA ARG A 57 18.88 -18.55 7.19
C ARG A 57 18.45 -18.60 5.72
N VAL A 58 17.36 -17.93 5.33
CA VAL A 58 16.89 -17.91 3.94
C VAL A 58 17.92 -17.26 3.02
N SER A 59 18.57 -16.17 3.43
CA SER A 59 19.58 -15.48 2.60
C SER A 59 20.84 -16.31 2.34
N THR A 60 21.12 -17.33 3.16
CA THR A 60 22.21 -18.29 2.86
C THR A 60 21.80 -19.34 1.82
N GLN A 61 20.50 -19.53 1.59
CA GLN A 61 19.96 -20.49 0.63
C GLN A 61 19.61 -19.84 -0.71
N ASP A 62 19.22 -18.56 -0.70
CA ASP A 62 18.87 -17.81 -1.89
C ASP A 62 19.58 -16.45 -1.92
N ALA A 63 20.55 -16.32 -2.83
CA ALA A 63 21.38 -15.12 -2.95
C ALA A 63 20.61 -13.89 -3.46
N ARG A 64 19.38 -14.04 -3.95
CA ARG A 64 18.52 -12.92 -4.34
C ARG A 64 18.03 -12.14 -3.13
N LEU A 65 17.97 -12.75 -1.94
CA LEU A 65 17.53 -12.10 -0.69
C LEU A 65 18.67 -11.31 -0.03
N ILE A 66 18.48 -10.00 0.05
CA ILE A 66 19.42 -9.05 0.67
C ILE A 66 18.77 -8.49 1.94
N ILE A 67 19.43 -8.67 3.08
CA ILE A 67 18.90 -8.25 4.38
C ILE A 67 19.63 -7.00 4.86
N ILE A 68 18.85 -6.00 5.23
CA ILE A 68 19.34 -4.77 5.86
C ILE A 68 18.74 -4.68 7.26
N LYS A 69 19.56 -4.43 8.26
CA LYS A 69 19.10 -4.28 9.66
C LYS A 69 19.17 -2.81 10.05
N ASN A 70 18.10 -2.30 10.64
CA ASN A 70 18.11 -0.99 11.29
C ASN A 70 18.55 -1.17 12.75
N GLU A 71 19.37 -0.26 13.25
CA GLU A 71 19.82 -0.26 14.65
C GLU A 71 18.73 0.20 15.62
N ILE A 72 17.78 0.99 15.12
CA ILE A 72 16.59 1.47 15.81
C ILE A 72 15.39 1.39 14.88
N ASN A 73 14.18 1.44 15.44
CA ASN A 73 12.96 1.58 14.63
C ASN A 73 12.96 2.95 13.94
N LEU A 74 13.08 2.95 12.62
CA LEU A 74 13.06 4.16 11.77
C LEU A 74 11.66 4.44 11.18
N GLY A 75 10.75 3.45 11.22
CA GLY A 75 9.44 3.49 10.60
C GLY A 75 9.46 3.13 9.10
N LEU A 76 8.27 2.78 8.59
CA LEU A 76 8.06 2.26 7.24
C LEU A 76 8.72 3.12 6.15
N ILE A 77 8.47 4.43 6.16
CA ILE A 77 8.94 5.36 5.13
C ILE A 77 10.48 5.35 5.01
N LYS A 78 11.19 5.46 6.14
CA LYS A 78 12.65 5.50 6.13
C LYS A 78 13.23 4.14 5.75
N SER A 79 12.60 3.05 6.19
CA SER A 79 13.01 1.69 5.85
C SER A 79 12.82 1.40 4.36
N LEU A 80 11.68 1.79 3.76
CA LEU A 80 11.47 1.68 2.32
C LEU A 80 12.45 2.55 1.52
N ASN A 81 12.70 3.79 1.92
CA ASN A 81 13.68 4.65 1.25
C ASN A 81 15.10 4.07 1.35
N LYS A 82 15.46 3.42 2.48
CA LYS A 82 16.74 2.72 2.63
C LYS A 82 16.85 1.55 1.65
N ALA A 83 15.78 0.76 1.47
CA ALA A 83 15.74 -0.30 0.48
C ALA A 83 15.85 0.25 -0.96
N LEU A 84 15.13 1.32 -1.28
CA LEU A 84 15.20 1.99 -2.58
C LEU A 84 16.61 2.47 -2.93
N ASN A 85 17.30 3.09 -1.97
CA ASN A 85 18.66 3.59 -2.18
C ASN A 85 19.69 2.48 -2.46
N LEU A 86 19.42 1.26 -2.01
CA LEU A 86 20.28 0.09 -2.22
C LEU A 86 19.88 -0.73 -3.45
N SER A 87 18.70 -0.50 -3.97
CA SER A 87 18.16 -1.24 -5.10
C SER A 87 18.86 -0.87 -6.41
N LYS A 88 19.05 -1.87 -7.30
CA LYS A 88 19.77 -1.76 -8.58
C LYS A 88 18.90 -2.04 -9.80
N GLY A 89 17.70 -2.63 -9.58
CA GLY A 89 16.79 -3.02 -10.65
C GLY A 89 16.28 -1.84 -11.46
N GLN A 90 15.99 -2.07 -12.72
CA GLN A 90 15.34 -1.10 -13.61
C GLN A 90 13.88 -0.86 -13.24
N PHE A 91 13.30 -1.82 -12.52
CA PHE A 91 11.96 -1.75 -11.99
C PHE A 91 11.99 -1.99 -10.49
N ILE A 92 11.06 -1.37 -9.78
CA ILE A 92 10.87 -1.51 -8.35
C ILE A 92 9.51 -2.14 -8.09
N ALA A 93 9.48 -3.25 -7.39
CA ALA A 93 8.26 -3.88 -6.88
C ALA A 93 8.14 -3.66 -5.38
N ARG A 94 6.95 -3.35 -4.91
CA ARG A 94 6.65 -3.19 -3.50
C ARG A 94 6.02 -4.47 -2.95
N MET A 95 6.31 -4.83 -1.70
CA MET A 95 5.69 -5.96 -1.00
C MET A 95 5.54 -5.67 0.48
N ASP A 96 4.38 -6.01 1.07
CA ASP A 96 4.20 -6.04 2.53
C ASP A 96 4.62 -7.38 3.10
N ALA A 97 5.14 -7.38 4.32
CA ALA A 97 5.71 -8.56 4.96
C ALA A 97 4.65 -9.54 5.52
N ASP A 98 3.36 -9.21 5.41
CA ASP A 98 2.23 -10.04 5.83
C ASP A 98 1.30 -10.46 4.68
N ASP A 99 1.58 -9.98 3.45
CA ASP A 99 0.84 -10.31 2.25
C ASP A 99 1.46 -11.52 1.51
N ILE A 100 0.76 -12.06 0.52
CA ILE A 100 1.24 -13.18 -0.31
C ILE A 100 1.13 -12.79 -1.78
N SER A 101 2.25 -12.74 -2.48
CA SER A 101 2.30 -12.50 -3.92
C SER A 101 1.85 -13.75 -4.68
N LEU A 102 1.00 -13.63 -5.71
CA LEU A 102 0.73 -14.77 -6.58
C LEU A 102 1.93 -15.05 -7.51
N PRO A 103 2.16 -16.31 -7.91
CA PRO A 103 3.43 -16.72 -8.54
C PRO A 103 3.81 -15.96 -9.81
N ASN A 104 2.86 -15.49 -10.57
CA ASN A 104 3.06 -14.82 -11.87
C ASN A 104 2.92 -13.28 -11.79
N ARG A 105 2.87 -12.71 -10.58
CA ARG A 105 2.61 -11.27 -10.38
C ARG A 105 3.63 -10.41 -11.11
N LEU A 106 4.92 -10.62 -10.87
CA LEU A 106 5.96 -9.75 -11.41
C LEU A 106 6.03 -9.83 -12.94
N GLU A 107 5.83 -11.02 -13.51
CA GLU A 107 5.84 -11.23 -14.96
C GLU A 107 4.64 -10.53 -15.62
N ILE A 108 3.42 -10.76 -15.13
CA ILE A 108 2.20 -10.12 -15.66
C ILE A 108 2.28 -8.59 -15.56
N GLN A 109 2.71 -8.08 -14.40
CA GLN A 109 2.81 -6.64 -14.21
C GLN A 109 3.88 -6.00 -15.10
N LEU A 110 5.03 -6.65 -15.28
CA LEU A 110 6.10 -6.15 -16.15
C LEU A 110 5.64 -6.10 -17.61
N ASP A 111 5.05 -7.18 -18.11
CA ASP A 111 4.51 -7.24 -19.47
C ASP A 111 3.41 -6.19 -19.67
N PHE A 112 2.46 -6.08 -18.76
CA PHE A 112 1.41 -5.08 -18.83
C PHE A 112 1.96 -3.65 -18.86
N LEU A 113 2.92 -3.34 -17.97
CA LEU A 113 3.56 -2.03 -17.88
C LEU A 113 4.26 -1.67 -19.19
N ARG A 114 5.00 -2.60 -19.78
CA ARG A 114 5.74 -2.39 -21.03
C ARG A 114 4.81 -2.27 -22.24
N MET A 115 3.87 -3.21 -22.40
CA MET A 115 2.93 -3.23 -23.53
C MET A 115 2.02 -2.00 -23.56
N ASN A 116 1.64 -1.47 -22.41
CA ASN A 116 0.73 -0.32 -22.30
C ASN A 116 1.45 1.01 -22.04
N ASN A 117 2.80 1.02 -22.13
CA ASN A 117 3.64 2.19 -21.86
C ASN A 117 3.25 2.90 -20.55
N LYS A 118 3.23 2.13 -19.44
CA LYS A 118 2.94 2.64 -18.10
C LYS A 118 4.22 2.82 -17.31
N ASP A 119 4.14 3.68 -16.30
CA ASP A 119 5.27 3.99 -15.43
C ASP A 119 5.13 3.32 -14.06
N LEU A 120 3.89 3.18 -13.58
CA LEU A 120 3.53 2.43 -12.37
C LEU A 120 2.25 1.64 -12.61
N VAL A 121 2.26 0.38 -12.20
CA VAL A 121 1.06 -0.49 -12.23
C VAL A 121 0.82 -1.11 -10.87
N GLY A 122 -0.47 -1.16 -10.50
CA GLY A 122 -0.98 -1.97 -9.39
C GLY A 122 -1.79 -3.15 -9.90
N SER A 123 -2.46 -3.84 -8.98
CA SER A 123 -3.42 -4.90 -9.31
C SER A 123 -4.59 -4.91 -8.34
N PRO A 124 -5.71 -5.54 -8.70
CA PRO A 124 -6.70 -5.98 -7.72
C PRO A 124 -6.08 -7.03 -6.78
N VAL A 125 -6.74 -7.22 -5.62
CA VAL A 125 -6.25 -8.09 -4.55
C VAL A 125 -7.36 -9.01 -4.02
N ILE A 126 -6.96 -10.20 -3.58
CA ILE A 126 -7.77 -11.11 -2.79
C ILE A 126 -7.57 -10.73 -1.32
N LEU A 127 -8.63 -10.38 -0.61
CA LEU A 127 -8.55 -10.12 0.83
C LEU A 127 -8.52 -11.44 1.59
N ILE A 128 -7.53 -11.60 2.46
CA ILE A 128 -7.42 -12.74 3.38
C ILE A 128 -7.50 -12.27 4.83
N ASN A 129 -8.07 -13.10 5.71
CA ASN A 129 -8.08 -12.84 7.14
C ASN A 129 -6.71 -13.16 7.80
N GLU A 130 -6.63 -13.02 9.13
CA GLU A 130 -5.41 -13.32 9.90
C GLU A 130 -4.94 -14.78 9.74
N ASP A 131 -5.88 -15.72 9.52
CA ASP A 131 -5.59 -17.15 9.28
C ASP A 131 -5.21 -17.46 7.81
N GLY A 132 -5.22 -16.46 6.91
CA GLY A 132 -4.93 -16.66 5.49
C GLY A 132 -6.12 -17.15 4.66
N ILE A 133 -7.34 -17.18 5.23
CA ILE A 133 -8.55 -17.61 4.53
C ILE A 133 -9.06 -16.44 3.67
N GLU A 134 -9.37 -16.72 2.40
CA GLU A 134 -9.93 -15.74 1.47
C GLU A 134 -11.35 -15.32 1.88
N VAL A 135 -11.58 -14.02 1.98
CA VAL A 135 -12.87 -13.45 2.43
C VAL A 135 -13.60 -12.63 1.37
N SER A 136 -12.87 -11.97 0.49
CA SER A 136 -13.45 -11.20 -0.63
C SER A 136 -12.34 -10.70 -1.58
N GLU A 137 -12.75 -10.00 -2.62
CA GLU A 137 -11.83 -9.35 -3.56
C GLU A 137 -11.99 -7.84 -3.50
N MET A 138 -10.93 -7.11 -3.84
CA MET A 138 -10.96 -5.66 -3.90
C MET A 138 -10.30 -5.17 -5.19
N TYR A 139 -11.00 -4.29 -5.89
CA TYR A 139 -10.62 -3.77 -7.19
C TYR A 139 -10.32 -2.27 -7.13
N PRO A 140 -9.13 -1.82 -7.60
CA PRO A 140 -8.85 -0.41 -7.77
C PRO A 140 -9.58 0.14 -9.01
N PRO A 141 -9.66 1.47 -9.20
CA PRO A 141 -10.22 2.03 -10.43
C PRO A 141 -9.47 1.53 -11.66
N LYS A 142 -10.21 1.12 -12.70
CA LYS A 142 -9.64 0.67 -13.98
C LYS A 142 -9.41 1.81 -14.97
N ARG A 143 -10.20 2.88 -14.87
CA ARG A 143 -10.19 4.01 -15.81
C ARG A 143 -10.16 5.34 -15.06
N ASN A 144 -9.78 6.40 -15.76
CA ASN A 144 -9.75 7.76 -15.20
C ASN A 144 -8.93 7.87 -13.91
N ILE A 145 -7.80 7.17 -13.82
CA ILE A 145 -6.93 7.09 -12.63
C ILE A 145 -6.63 8.49 -12.05
N LYS A 146 -6.29 9.46 -12.91
CA LYS A 146 -5.97 10.83 -12.50
C LYS A 146 -7.14 11.55 -11.84
N ASP A 147 -8.37 11.33 -12.33
CA ASP A 147 -9.56 11.93 -11.73
C ASP A 147 -10.00 11.17 -10.48
N ALA A 148 -9.91 9.84 -10.48
CA ALA A 148 -10.22 9.02 -9.32
C ALA A 148 -9.28 9.32 -8.14
N ALA A 149 -7.99 9.61 -8.43
CA ALA A 149 -7.00 9.98 -7.43
C ALA A 149 -7.35 11.27 -6.65
N LYS A 150 -8.22 12.12 -7.17
CA LYS A 150 -8.74 13.28 -6.43
C LYS A 150 -9.62 12.90 -5.24
N TYR A 151 -10.07 11.64 -5.16
CA TYR A 151 -11.08 11.18 -4.21
C TYR A 151 -10.64 9.99 -3.38
N LYS A 152 -9.81 9.10 -3.91
CA LYS A 152 -9.40 7.84 -3.27
C LYS A 152 -8.05 7.35 -3.76
N THR A 153 -7.45 6.40 -3.03
CA THR A 153 -6.31 5.61 -3.52
C THR A 153 -6.69 4.87 -4.80
N VAL A 154 -5.80 4.86 -5.78
CA VAL A 154 -6.04 4.32 -7.12
C VAL A 154 -5.21 3.09 -7.47
N CYS A 155 -4.15 2.82 -6.70
CA CYS A 155 -3.32 1.62 -6.80
C CYS A 155 -3.00 1.16 -5.37
N PHE A 156 -3.21 -0.12 -5.07
CA PHE A 156 -2.89 -0.65 -3.73
C PHE A 156 -1.39 -0.77 -3.54
N HIS A 157 -0.86 -0.18 -2.48
CA HIS A 157 0.56 -0.04 -2.23
C HIS A 157 1.37 -1.36 -2.34
N PRO A 158 0.96 -2.49 -1.73
CA PRO A 158 1.73 -3.73 -1.81
C PRO A 158 1.73 -4.38 -3.20
N THR A 159 0.93 -3.87 -4.14
CA THR A 159 0.88 -4.40 -5.50
C THR A 159 1.72 -3.63 -6.52
N TRP A 160 2.41 -2.56 -6.13
CA TRP A 160 3.10 -1.73 -7.10
C TRP A 160 4.26 -2.45 -7.79
N LEU A 161 4.33 -2.30 -9.12
CA LEU A 161 5.51 -2.42 -9.94
C LEU A 161 5.67 -1.13 -10.73
N ALA A 162 6.82 -0.47 -10.61
CA ALA A 162 7.07 0.80 -11.28
C ALA A 162 8.45 0.84 -11.92
N ARG A 163 8.61 1.68 -12.95
CA ARG A 163 9.92 2.05 -13.45
C ARG A 163 10.72 2.75 -12.35
N ARG A 164 12.00 2.45 -12.25
CA ARG A 164 12.91 3.12 -11.28
C ARG A 164 12.82 4.63 -11.36
N GLU A 165 12.75 5.17 -12.59
CA GLU A 165 12.69 6.60 -12.85
C GLU A 165 11.55 7.33 -12.12
N VAL A 166 10.45 6.63 -11.79
CA VAL A 166 9.35 7.20 -10.98
C VAL A 166 9.82 7.49 -9.57
N PHE A 167 10.52 6.53 -8.93
CA PHE A 167 11.06 6.70 -7.59
C PHE A 167 12.18 7.73 -7.56
N ASP A 168 13.07 7.73 -8.55
CA ASP A 168 14.19 8.67 -8.66
C ASP A 168 13.68 10.12 -8.83
N ALA A 169 12.73 10.34 -9.75
CA ALA A 169 12.16 11.66 -9.98
C ALA A 169 11.42 12.22 -8.75
N LEU A 170 10.83 11.35 -7.93
CA LEU A 170 10.11 11.73 -6.72
C LEU A 170 11.02 11.78 -5.48
N ASN A 171 12.30 11.38 -5.58
CA ASN A 171 13.21 11.20 -4.46
C ASN A 171 12.62 10.25 -3.38
N GLY A 172 12.00 9.15 -3.83
CA GLY A 172 11.37 8.16 -2.98
C GLY A 172 10.11 8.65 -2.26
N TYR A 173 9.83 8.03 -1.12
CA TYR A 173 8.72 8.41 -0.23
C TYR A 173 9.12 9.62 0.61
N ARG A 174 8.26 10.63 0.69
CA ARG A 174 8.40 11.71 1.67
C ARG A 174 7.56 11.44 2.92
N PHE A 175 7.85 12.14 3.99
CA PHE A 175 7.12 11.97 5.24
C PHE A 175 5.69 12.52 5.08
N ALA A 176 4.74 11.60 4.87
CA ALA A 176 3.31 11.85 4.81
C ALA A 176 2.62 10.81 5.70
N LYS A 177 2.51 11.10 7.00
CA LYS A 177 2.16 10.11 8.03
C LYS A 177 0.86 9.38 7.72
N HIS A 178 0.94 8.05 7.60
CA HIS A 178 -0.16 7.11 7.30
C HIS A 178 -0.82 7.27 5.92
N VAL A 179 -0.26 8.08 5.03
CA VAL A 179 -0.75 8.32 3.66
C VAL A 179 0.42 8.50 2.67
N GLU A 180 1.56 7.93 2.97
CA GLU A 180 2.81 8.00 2.19
C GLU A 180 2.64 7.42 0.78
N ASP A 181 1.84 6.39 0.64
CA ASP A 181 1.47 5.75 -0.63
C ASP A 181 0.59 6.68 -1.47
N TYR A 182 -0.42 7.25 -0.86
CA TYR A 182 -1.32 8.18 -1.54
C TYR A 182 -0.60 9.46 -1.95
N ASP A 183 0.27 10.00 -1.11
CA ASP A 183 1.14 11.12 -1.43
C ASP A 183 2.04 10.81 -2.64
N PHE A 184 2.68 9.63 -2.65
CA PHE A 184 3.53 9.19 -3.75
C PHE A 184 2.76 9.14 -5.08
N VAL A 185 1.57 8.53 -5.09
CA VAL A 185 0.69 8.45 -6.26
C VAL A 185 0.30 9.84 -6.78
N LEU A 186 -0.10 10.76 -5.89
CA LEU A 186 -0.49 12.12 -6.30
C LEU A 186 0.69 12.91 -6.87
N ARG A 187 1.89 12.74 -6.32
CA ARG A 187 3.12 13.33 -6.87
C ARG A 187 3.46 12.74 -8.23
N ALA A 188 3.43 11.42 -8.38
CA ALA A 188 3.69 10.75 -9.65
C ALA A 188 2.76 11.25 -10.75
N LEU A 189 1.45 11.33 -10.48
CA LEU A 189 0.47 11.90 -11.42
C LEU A 189 0.73 13.38 -11.76
N SER A 190 1.26 14.15 -10.81
CA SER A 190 1.59 15.58 -11.01
C SER A 190 2.88 15.78 -11.80
N TYR A 191 3.81 14.82 -11.73
CA TYR A 191 4.98 14.78 -12.62
C TYR A 191 4.65 14.33 -14.04
N GLY A 192 3.43 13.83 -14.29
CA GLY A 192 2.99 13.38 -15.60
C GLY A 192 3.17 11.89 -15.85
N PHE A 193 3.56 11.11 -14.84
CA PHE A 193 3.67 9.66 -14.97
C PHE A 193 2.30 9.00 -15.21
N ASN A 194 2.32 7.92 -16.01
CA ASN A 194 1.14 7.16 -16.41
C ASN A 194 0.94 5.96 -15.49
N LEU A 195 -0.07 6.04 -14.64
CA LEU A 195 -0.43 4.96 -13.71
C LEU A 195 -1.57 4.11 -14.26
N SER A 196 -1.58 2.82 -13.93
CA SER A 196 -2.66 1.89 -14.28
C SER A 196 -2.76 0.75 -13.27
N ASN A 197 -3.72 -0.14 -13.49
CA ASN A 197 -3.82 -1.40 -12.79
C ASN A 197 -4.03 -2.53 -13.80
N THR A 198 -3.52 -3.71 -13.51
CA THR A 198 -3.85 -4.94 -14.25
C THR A 198 -5.31 -5.32 -13.97
N GLU A 199 -5.84 -6.29 -14.72
CA GLU A 199 -7.18 -6.83 -14.47
C GLU A 199 -7.14 -8.05 -13.55
N GLU A 200 -6.01 -8.75 -13.53
CA GLU A 200 -5.77 -9.97 -12.77
C GLU A 200 -5.58 -9.68 -11.28
N LEU A 201 -6.13 -10.57 -10.45
CA LEU A 201 -5.82 -10.65 -9.01
C LEU A 201 -4.39 -11.20 -8.87
N LEU A 202 -3.47 -10.41 -8.30
CA LEU A 202 -2.05 -10.78 -8.26
C LEU A 202 -1.44 -10.79 -6.85
N LEU A 203 -2.24 -10.47 -5.82
CA LEU A 203 -1.78 -10.46 -4.44
C LEU A 203 -2.91 -10.87 -3.50
N LYS A 204 -2.59 -11.65 -2.46
CA LYS A 204 -3.45 -11.85 -1.30
C LYS A 204 -3.07 -10.82 -0.24
N TYR A 205 -4.00 -9.89 0.02
CA TYR A 205 -3.85 -8.79 0.95
C TYR A 205 -4.43 -9.16 2.31
N ARG A 206 -3.62 -9.13 3.36
CA ARG A 206 -4.05 -9.51 4.71
C ARG A 206 -4.75 -8.36 5.43
N ILE A 207 -5.96 -8.62 5.90
CA ILE A 207 -6.71 -7.68 6.73
C ILE A 207 -6.61 -8.08 8.20
N ARG A 208 -6.24 -7.11 9.06
CA ARG A 208 -6.13 -7.30 10.50
C ARG A 208 -6.91 -6.24 11.25
N SER A 209 -7.45 -6.61 12.39
CA SER A 209 -8.08 -5.65 13.31
C SER A 209 -7.10 -4.58 13.79
N THR A 210 -5.81 -4.91 13.90
CA THR A 210 -4.73 -4.05 14.38
C THR A 210 -4.01 -3.26 13.27
N SER A 211 -4.41 -3.39 12.01
CA SER A 211 -3.76 -2.69 10.89
C SER A 211 -3.75 -1.16 11.09
N VAL A 212 -2.76 -0.50 10.49
CA VAL A 212 -2.66 0.97 10.49
C VAL A 212 -3.94 1.60 9.93
N SER A 213 -4.52 1.02 8.88
CA SER A 213 -5.78 1.48 8.29
C SER A 213 -6.96 1.42 9.26
N ASN A 214 -6.95 0.50 10.21
CA ASN A 214 -7.99 0.39 11.23
C ASN A 214 -7.72 1.27 12.45
N THR A 215 -6.47 1.32 12.91
CA THR A 215 -6.10 2.02 14.16
C THR A 215 -5.86 3.52 13.97
N LYS A 216 -5.47 3.95 12.75
CA LYS A 216 -5.14 5.35 12.41
C LYS A 216 -6.10 5.96 11.38
N PHE A 217 -7.30 5.40 11.27
CA PHE A 217 -8.31 5.75 10.27
C PHE A 217 -8.61 7.25 10.16
N LEU A 218 -8.86 7.94 11.28
CA LEU A 218 -9.15 9.39 11.27
C LEU A 218 -7.96 10.21 10.78
N SER A 219 -6.76 9.88 11.25
CA SER A 219 -5.54 10.54 10.81
C SER A 219 -5.34 10.34 9.30
N GLN A 220 -5.58 9.15 8.78
CA GLN A 220 -5.52 8.87 7.34
C GLN A 220 -6.54 9.70 6.56
N ILE A 221 -7.79 9.81 7.02
CA ILE A 221 -8.81 10.62 6.35
C ILE A 221 -8.40 12.09 6.30
N ARG A 222 -7.96 12.67 7.44
CA ARG A 222 -7.54 14.08 7.51
C ARG A 222 -6.37 14.35 6.58
N ASN A 223 -5.35 13.53 6.66
CA ASN A 223 -4.16 13.65 5.83
C ASN A 223 -4.49 13.45 4.33
N SER A 224 -5.37 12.50 4.00
CA SER A 224 -5.86 12.32 2.63
C SER A 224 -6.59 13.55 2.10
N PHE A 225 -7.43 14.20 2.91
CA PHE A 225 -8.10 15.43 2.48
C PHE A 225 -7.12 16.58 2.25
N GLU A 226 -6.09 16.71 3.07
CA GLU A 226 -5.06 17.73 2.87
C GLU A 226 -4.29 17.48 1.57
N LEU A 227 -3.89 16.23 1.30
CA LEU A 227 -3.26 15.83 0.06
C LEU A 227 -4.15 16.11 -1.16
N GLN A 228 -5.42 15.72 -1.10
CA GLN A 228 -6.40 15.98 -2.17
C GLN A 228 -6.56 17.47 -2.44
N ARG A 229 -6.61 18.30 -1.39
CA ARG A 229 -6.69 19.76 -1.50
C ARG A 229 -5.45 20.34 -2.19
N LYS A 230 -4.25 19.87 -1.80
CA LYS A 230 -2.99 20.31 -2.42
C LYS A 230 -2.89 19.84 -3.88
N TYR A 231 -3.27 18.60 -4.15
CA TYR A 231 -3.30 18.05 -5.51
C TYR A 231 -4.25 18.84 -6.42
N SER A 232 -5.48 19.09 -5.98
CA SER A 232 -6.48 19.86 -6.75
C SER A 232 -6.06 21.31 -7.02
N LYS A 233 -5.16 21.87 -6.20
CA LYS A 233 -4.60 23.21 -6.37
C LYS A 233 -3.26 23.24 -7.11
N GLY A 234 -2.78 22.10 -7.62
CA GLY A 234 -1.46 21.98 -8.24
C GLY A 234 -0.28 22.17 -7.28
N LYS A 235 -0.50 22.07 -5.97
CA LYS A 235 0.52 22.32 -4.92
C LYS A 235 1.05 21.05 -4.27
N ILE A 236 0.77 19.88 -4.81
CA ILE A 236 1.18 18.59 -4.20
C ILE A 236 2.70 18.40 -4.21
N LEU A 237 3.41 19.03 -5.15
CA LEU A 237 4.87 18.92 -5.26
C LEU A 237 5.61 19.83 -4.28
N CYS A 238 4.95 20.81 -3.68
CA CYS A 238 5.53 21.64 -2.61
C CYS A 238 5.75 20.78 -1.35
N GLU A 239 6.64 21.22 -0.47
CA GLU A 239 6.80 20.61 0.85
C GLU A 239 5.45 20.54 1.57
N ILE A 240 5.20 19.40 2.21
CA ILE A 240 3.98 19.15 2.96
C ILE A 240 4.40 18.93 4.41
N ASP A 241 3.93 19.81 5.28
CA ASP A 241 3.85 19.52 6.71
C ASP A 241 2.50 18.82 6.96
N ILE A 242 2.52 17.51 7.05
CA ILE A 242 1.36 16.73 7.47
C ILE A 242 1.53 16.46 8.95
N ALA A 243 0.91 17.34 9.74
CA ALA A 243 0.95 17.27 11.19
C ALA A 243 0.46 15.92 11.74
N ASP A 244 1.10 15.47 12.81
CA ASP A 244 0.59 14.36 13.60
C ASP A 244 -0.60 14.85 14.44
N HIS A 245 -1.80 14.65 13.92
CA HIS A 245 -3.01 14.94 14.69
C HIS A 245 -3.22 13.86 15.74
N SER A 246 -2.83 14.15 16.98
CA SER A 246 -3.20 13.33 18.13
C SER A 246 -4.69 13.52 18.42
N ASP A 247 -5.51 12.56 18.00
CA ASP A 247 -6.96 12.61 18.17
C ASP A 247 -7.38 12.08 19.52
N LYS A 248 -7.89 12.93 20.41
CA LYS A 248 -8.49 12.53 21.68
C LYS A 248 -9.69 11.57 21.51
N ASN A 249 -10.39 11.63 20.37
CA ASN A 249 -11.58 10.81 20.08
C ASN A 249 -11.32 9.68 19.05
N SER A 250 -10.08 9.42 18.67
CA SER A 250 -9.72 8.49 17.59
C SER A 250 -10.23 7.07 17.83
N ALA A 251 -10.09 6.55 19.04
CA ALA A 251 -10.48 5.17 19.37
C ALA A 251 -12.01 4.96 19.32
N GLU A 252 -12.76 5.91 19.87
CA GLU A 252 -14.23 5.84 19.89
C GLU A 252 -14.82 5.99 18.49
N THR A 253 -14.33 6.97 17.72
CA THR A 253 -14.78 7.19 16.34
C THR A 253 -14.42 6.01 15.44
N SER A 254 -13.23 5.43 15.59
CA SER A 254 -12.83 4.22 14.86
C SER A 254 -13.75 3.04 15.17
N ARG A 255 -14.07 2.82 16.47
CA ARG A 255 -15.00 1.76 16.89
C ARG A 255 -16.40 1.95 16.28
N LEU A 256 -16.93 3.17 16.31
CA LEU A 256 -18.24 3.50 15.73
C LEU A 256 -18.22 3.36 14.20
N PHE A 257 -17.14 3.74 13.54
CA PHE A 257 -16.99 3.59 12.10
C PHE A 257 -16.95 2.10 11.69
N HIS A 258 -16.24 1.26 12.43
CA HIS A 258 -16.26 -0.20 12.19
C HIS A 258 -17.66 -0.78 12.42
N ALA A 259 -18.36 -0.36 13.47
CA ALA A 259 -19.74 -0.77 13.70
C ALA A 259 -20.69 -0.31 12.57
N PHE A 260 -20.47 0.90 12.03
CA PHE A 260 -21.18 1.42 10.86
C PHE A 260 -20.93 0.57 9.62
N THR A 261 -19.67 0.33 9.29
CA THR A 261 -19.30 -0.45 8.07
C THR A 261 -19.80 -1.89 8.16
N ALA A 262 -19.72 -2.52 9.33
CA ALA A 262 -20.29 -3.84 9.57
C ALA A 262 -21.82 -3.85 9.37
N ALA A 263 -22.53 -2.86 9.94
CA ALA A 263 -23.99 -2.75 9.78
C ALA A 263 -24.39 -2.51 8.32
N VAL A 264 -23.62 -1.75 7.55
CA VAL A 264 -23.85 -1.56 6.11
C VAL A 264 -23.65 -2.88 5.36
N LYS A 265 -22.56 -3.61 5.64
CA LYS A 265 -22.28 -4.91 5.00
C LYS A 265 -23.37 -5.95 5.29
N GLU A 266 -23.89 -5.96 6.52
CA GLU A 266 -24.97 -6.83 6.95
C GLU A 266 -26.37 -6.34 6.55
N LYS A 267 -26.47 -5.22 5.80
CA LYS A 267 -27.72 -4.58 5.37
C LYS A 267 -28.66 -4.19 6.52
N ARG A 268 -28.11 -3.92 7.71
CA ARG A 268 -28.85 -3.50 8.90
C ARG A 268 -29.09 -1.99 8.90
N MET A 269 -30.05 -1.52 8.12
CA MET A 269 -30.30 -0.10 7.84
C MET A 269 -30.37 0.80 9.10
N PHE A 270 -31.17 0.44 10.12
CA PHE A 270 -31.29 1.24 11.34
C PHE A 270 -29.98 1.36 12.11
N LYS A 271 -29.18 0.27 12.22
CA LYS A 271 -27.87 0.30 12.86
C LYS A 271 -26.88 1.15 12.05
N SER A 272 -26.94 1.05 10.72
CA SER A 272 -26.09 1.88 9.84
C SER A 272 -26.36 3.37 10.03
N ILE A 273 -27.65 3.79 10.06
CA ILE A 273 -28.03 5.18 10.31
C ILE A 273 -27.59 5.61 11.70
N LYS A 274 -27.83 4.81 12.74
CA LYS A 274 -27.43 5.13 14.11
C LYS A 274 -25.91 5.34 14.25
N TYR A 275 -25.12 4.37 13.81
CA TYR A 275 -23.66 4.47 13.93
C TYR A 275 -23.07 5.55 13.01
N GLY A 276 -23.61 5.72 11.80
CA GLY A 276 -23.21 6.80 10.89
C GLY A 276 -23.46 8.19 11.48
N SER A 277 -24.64 8.42 12.09
CA SER A 277 -24.95 9.71 12.72
C SER A 277 -24.06 9.97 13.95
N LEU A 278 -23.77 8.95 14.76
CA LEU A 278 -22.85 9.08 15.89
C LEU A 278 -21.43 9.40 15.42
N CYS A 279 -20.93 8.74 14.38
CA CYS A 279 -19.63 9.05 13.79
C CYS A 279 -19.57 10.52 13.33
N ILE A 280 -20.60 11.01 12.62
CA ILE A 280 -20.67 12.37 12.10
C ILE A 280 -20.80 13.39 13.23
N SER A 281 -21.51 13.08 14.33
CA SER A 281 -21.65 13.98 15.49
C SER A 281 -20.33 14.19 16.23
N ILE A 282 -19.48 13.14 16.30
CA ILE A 282 -18.17 13.23 16.94
C ILE A 282 -17.15 13.86 16.00
N GLU A 283 -17.21 13.51 14.70
CA GLU A 283 -16.27 13.97 13.68
C GLU A 283 -17.04 14.38 12.39
N PRO A 284 -17.50 15.65 12.30
CA PRO A 284 -18.31 16.13 11.15
C PRO A 284 -17.64 15.96 9.78
N MET A 285 -16.32 15.89 9.76
CA MET A 285 -15.57 15.66 8.51
C MET A 285 -15.92 14.31 7.85
N LEU A 286 -16.39 13.33 8.63
CA LEU A 286 -16.79 12.03 8.11
C LEU A 286 -17.97 12.11 7.16
N LEU A 287 -18.89 13.07 7.32
CA LEU A 287 -19.95 13.29 6.34
C LEU A 287 -19.38 13.60 4.96
N LYS A 288 -18.40 14.52 4.90
CA LYS A 288 -17.71 14.84 3.65
C LYS A 288 -16.98 13.64 3.07
N TYR A 289 -16.34 12.85 3.92
CA TYR A 289 -15.69 11.60 3.52
C TYR A 289 -16.70 10.64 2.89
N PHE A 290 -17.82 10.33 3.54
CA PHE A 290 -18.84 9.42 3.02
C PHE A 290 -19.41 9.88 1.67
N LEU A 291 -19.75 11.16 1.55
CA LEU A 291 -20.27 11.73 0.31
C LEU A 291 -19.24 11.61 -0.85
N ARG A 292 -17.97 11.84 -0.56
CA ARG A 292 -16.89 11.70 -1.57
C ARG A 292 -16.67 10.26 -1.97
N GLN A 293 -16.67 9.32 -1.02
CA GLN A 293 -16.54 7.89 -1.32
C GLN A 293 -17.72 7.37 -2.14
N PHE A 294 -18.92 7.79 -1.80
CA PHE A 294 -20.14 7.45 -2.56
C PHE A 294 -20.08 7.97 -3.99
N TYR A 295 -19.72 9.24 -4.17
CA TYR A 295 -19.51 9.84 -5.48
C TYR A 295 -18.43 9.10 -6.29
N ALA A 296 -17.31 8.83 -5.68
CA ALA A 296 -16.20 8.13 -6.33
C ALA A 296 -16.60 6.70 -6.73
N LYS A 297 -17.39 6.01 -5.91
CA LYS A 297 -17.92 4.68 -6.24
C LYS A 297 -18.83 4.72 -7.47
N ILE A 298 -19.73 5.69 -7.57
CA ILE A 298 -20.63 5.81 -8.74
C ILE A 298 -19.86 6.18 -10.01
N LYS A 299 -18.88 7.05 -9.90
CA LYS A 299 -18.23 7.63 -11.08
C LYS A 299 -17.07 6.78 -11.63
N PHE A 300 -16.40 5.99 -10.79
CA PHE A 300 -15.14 5.30 -11.12
C PHE A 300 -15.19 3.77 -10.86
N SER A 301 -16.36 3.20 -10.64
CA SER A 301 -16.58 1.73 -10.57
C SER A 301 -16.62 1.10 -11.93
#